data_ce71cd1f7b95e02eaaf98b0d0b638667
#
_entry.id   ce71cd1f7b95e02eaaf98b0d0b638667
#
_cell.length_a   1.000
_cell.length_b   1.000
_cell.length_c   1.000
_cell.angle_alpha   90.00
_cell.angle_beta   90.00
_cell.angle_gamma   90.00
#
_symmetry.space_group_name_H-M   'P 1'
#
loop_
_entity.id
_entity.type
_entity.pdbx_description
1 polymer ?
#
loop_
_entity_poly.entity_id
_entity_poly.type
_entity_poly.pdbx_seq_one_letter_code
_entity_poly.pdbx_strand_id
1 'polypeptide(L)'
;MLAKFEKRAYAGNEHVWVGKYRNLHNISHWHMEHELIACREGSAQVMLDDTMFNITQQQCIFCHSGRVHYISASPDSLLLVCLFDEKMYDPITSPFALENPVFEDRYGILPKLSEIRHELQNQPIFFECRTEAMIGEILVDVFRGEPLREAQWQFSDVITRYKQLLNHIDLEYEHITYQNAVQFMNMSDAYFSRYFKRQAGMTFSQYLNVVRIEKAVQLLDSAPTMKITDVMLRCGFNTIRSFNRVFREVTGFTPTTLPPGYVLNTRSVPTIQGSFDPTLSDAELLNE
;
A
#
# COMPACT_ATOMS: atom_id res chain seq x y z
N MET A 1 -14.73 -9.98 -8.48
CA MET A 1 -13.63 -10.52 -7.64
C MET A 1 -13.44 -9.55 -6.47
N LEU A 2 -13.22 -10.03 -5.24
CA LEU A 2 -13.06 -9.14 -4.09
C LEU A 2 -11.65 -8.56 -4.12
N ALA A 3 -11.54 -7.23 -4.20
CA ALA A 3 -10.26 -6.53 -4.15
C ALA A 3 -9.64 -6.64 -2.75
N LYS A 4 -8.31 -6.82 -2.69
CA LYS A 4 -7.55 -6.91 -1.43
C LYS A 4 -6.83 -5.60 -1.15
N PHE A 5 -6.71 -5.24 0.13
CA PHE A 5 -5.86 -4.13 0.54
C PHE A 5 -4.40 -4.57 0.54
N GLU A 6 -3.55 -3.86 -0.20
CA GLU A 6 -2.10 -4.04 -0.15
C GLU A 6 -1.51 -3.05 0.86
N LYS A 7 -0.75 -3.54 1.83
CA LYS A 7 0.05 -2.72 2.74
C LYS A 7 1.51 -3.05 2.48
N ARG A 8 2.27 -2.09 1.98
CA ARG A 8 3.71 -2.23 1.83
C ARG A 8 4.42 -1.80 3.11
N ALA A 9 5.43 -2.59 3.52
CA ALA A 9 6.42 -2.16 4.47
C ALA A 9 7.58 -1.56 3.69
N TYR A 10 7.83 -0.28 3.91
CA TYR A 10 9.03 0.38 3.42
C TYR A 10 10.19 0.07 4.37
N ALA A 11 11.37 -0.17 3.84
CA ALA A 11 12.59 -0.29 4.63
C ALA A 11 13.06 1.13 4.98
N GLY A 12 12.71 1.62 6.17
CA GLY A 12 13.02 2.97 6.65
C GLY A 12 11.86 3.97 6.46
N ASN A 13 12.17 5.26 6.30
CA ASN A 13 11.20 6.34 6.06
C ASN A 13 10.91 6.55 4.55
N GLU A 14 11.11 5.54 3.75
CA GLU A 14 10.93 5.63 2.30
C GLU A 14 9.46 5.84 1.96
N HIS A 15 9.16 6.99 1.35
CA HIS A 15 7.83 7.33 0.85
C HIS A 15 7.63 6.98 -0.63
N VAL A 16 8.69 6.46 -1.26
CA VAL A 16 8.72 6.12 -2.68
C VAL A 16 9.24 4.70 -2.85
N TRP A 17 8.61 3.93 -3.72
CA TRP A 17 9.07 2.61 -4.12
C TRP A 17 8.98 2.46 -5.64
N VAL A 18 10.00 1.85 -6.26
CA VAL A 18 10.00 1.56 -7.70
C VAL A 18 10.40 0.11 -7.95
N GLY A 19 9.49 -0.63 -8.58
CA GLY A 19 9.73 -1.99 -9.07
C GLY A 19 9.81 -2.05 -10.59
N LYS A 20 10.66 -2.93 -11.11
CA LYS A 20 10.76 -3.27 -12.53
C LYS A 20 10.30 -4.70 -12.69
N TYR A 21 9.21 -4.91 -13.42
CA TYR A 21 8.57 -6.21 -13.57
C TYR A 21 8.59 -6.71 -15.00
N ARG A 22 8.89 -7.99 -15.15
CA ARG A 22 8.59 -8.76 -16.37
C ARG A 22 7.30 -9.53 -16.15
N ASN A 23 6.42 -9.54 -17.15
CA ASN A 23 5.16 -10.29 -17.14
C ASN A 23 4.29 -9.98 -15.90
N LEU A 24 4.13 -8.72 -15.55
CA LEU A 24 3.39 -8.35 -14.33
C LEU A 24 1.92 -8.75 -14.43
N HIS A 25 1.54 -9.70 -13.59
CA HIS A 25 0.15 -10.06 -13.33
C HIS A 25 -0.13 -9.94 -11.85
N ASN A 26 -1.20 -9.24 -11.49
CA ASN A 26 -1.65 -9.18 -10.13
C ASN A 26 -3.16 -9.34 -10.02
N ILE A 27 -3.62 -9.71 -8.82
CA ILE A 27 -5.06 -9.78 -8.53
C ILE A 27 -5.58 -8.40 -8.19
N SER A 28 -6.89 -8.21 -8.30
CA SER A 28 -7.56 -6.97 -7.90
C SER A 28 -7.21 -6.59 -6.46
N HIS A 29 -6.67 -5.39 -6.29
CA HIS A 29 -6.20 -4.85 -5.01
C HIS A 29 -6.36 -3.33 -4.98
N TRP A 30 -6.04 -2.73 -3.85
CA TRP A 30 -5.95 -1.30 -3.66
C TRP A 30 -4.98 -1.00 -2.52
N HIS A 31 -4.41 0.18 -2.53
CA HIS A 31 -3.48 0.69 -1.51
C HIS A 31 -3.66 2.20 -1.33
N MET A 32 -2.96 2.78 -0.34
CA MET A 32 -3.09 4.19 0.02
C MET A 32 -2.11 5.08 -0.75
N GLU A 33 -1.17 4.51 -1.47
CA GLU A 33 -0.23 5.22 -2.30
C GLU A 33 -0.86 5.61 -3.64
N HIS A 34 -0.35 6.65 -4.27
CA HIS A 34 -0.51 6.84 -5.71
C HIS A 34 0.38 5.85 -6.45
N GLU A 35 -0.05 5.42 -7.62
CA GLU A 35 0.73 4.51 -8.45
C GLU A 35 0.87 5.06 -9.86
N LEU A 36 2.11 5.06 -10.37
CA LEU A 36 2.46 5.38 -11.74
C LEU A 36 3.06 4.14 -12.40
N ILE A 37 2.39 3.63 -13.44
CA ILE A 37 2.84 2.46 -14.20
C ILE A 37 3.31 2.94 -15.55
N ALA A 38 4.54 2.62 -15.93
CA ALA A 38 5.13 2.97 -17.22
C ALA A 38 5.48 1.70 -18.00
N CYS A 39 4.97 1.59 -19.23
CA CYS A 39 5.24 0.46 -20.11
C CYS A 39 6.51 0.70 -20.92
N ARG A 40 7.59 -0.02 -20.60
CA ARG A 40 8.85 0.06 -21.32
C ARG A 40 8.85 -0.79 -22.57
N GLU A 41 8.31 -2.00 -22.50
CA GLU A 41 8.25 -2.98 -23.59
C GLU A 41 6.95 -3.76 -23.54
N GLY A 42 6.38 -4.10 -24.70
CA GLY A 42 5.13 -4.86 -24.79
C GLY A 42 3.89 -4.04 -24.51
N SER A 43 2.95 -4.61 -23.77
CA SER A 43 1.67 -3.99 -23.42
C SER A 43 1.11 -4.54 -22.12
N ALA A 44 0.18 -3.81 -21.51
CA ALA A 44 -0.57 -4.29 -20.37
C ALA A 44 -2.02 -3.78 -20.38
N GLN A 45 -2.90 -4.57 -19.81
CA GLN A 45 -4.25 -4.17 -19.44
C GLN A 45 -4.26 -3.77 -17.98
N VAL A 46 -4.78 -2.61 -17.68
CA VAL A 46 -4.94 -2.10 -16.32
C VAL A 46 -6.42 -1.84 -16.09
N MET A 47 -7.02 -2.61 -15.19
CA MET A 47 -8.35 -2.30 -14.67
C MET A 47 -8.19 -1.25 -13.59
N LEU A 48 -8.91 -0.14 -13.71
CA LEU A 48 -8.98 0.90 -12.69
C LEU A 48 -10.44 1.12 -12.33
N ASP A 49 -10.82 0.74 -11.14
CA ASP A 49 -12.20 0.55 -10.68
C ASP A 49 -12.96 -0.41 -11.62
N ASP A 50 -13.93 0.11 -12.40
CA ASP A 50 -14.74 -0.68 -13.32
C ASP A 50 -14.37 -0.42 -14.80
N THR A 51 -13.26 0.29 -15.07
CA THR A 51 -12.84 0.65 -16.43
C THR A 51 -11.52 -0.02 -16.79
N MET A 52 -11.49 -0.69 -17.95
CA MET A 52 -10.29 -1.31 -18.50
C MET A 52 -9.54 -0.33 -19.39
N PHE A 53 -8.27 -0.13 -19.10
CA PHE A 53 -7.34 0.63 -19.90
C PHE A 53 -6.28 -0.28 -20.50
N ASN A 54 -5.81 0.06 -21.70
CA ASN A 54 -4.68 -0.60 -22.33
C ASN A 54 -3.52 0.38 -22.40
N ILE A 55 -2.35 -0.05 -21.98
CA ILE A 55 -1.09 0.67 -22.15
C ILE A 55 -0.15 -0.14 -23.04
N THR A 56 0.54 0.56 -23.92
CA THR A 56 1.56 0.00 -24.81
C THR A 56 2.90 0.66 -24.56
N GLN A 57 3.92 0.22 -25.27
CA GLN A 57 5.26 0.77 -25.16
C GLN A 57 5.26 2.31 -25.19
N GLN A 58 5.97 2.93 -24.25
CA GLN A 58 6.06 4.38 -24.02
C GLN A 58 4.76 5.05 -23.57
N GLN A 59 3.80 4.29 -23.10
CA GLN A 59 2.65 4.83 -22.41
C GLN A 59 2.72 4.60 -20.91
N CYS A 60 2.11 5.53 -20.18
CA CYS A 60 1.97 5.48 -18.73
C CYS A 60 0.50 5.50 -18.34
N ILE A 61 0.21 5.00 -17.15
CA ILE A 61 -1.09 5.17 -16.50
C ILE A 61 -0.86 5.64 -15.06
N PHE A 62 -1.65 6.63 -14.65
CA PHE A 62 -1.64 7.17 -13.29
C PHE A 62 -2.87 6.69 -12.52
N CYS A 63 -2.64 5.96 -11.44
CA CYS A 63 -3.66 5.46 -10.54
C CYS A 63 -3.63 6.27 -9.24
N HIS A 64 -4.71 6.99 -8.95
CA HIS A 64 -4.83 7.69 -7.67
C HIS A 64 -4.95 6.72 -6.50
N SER A 65 -4.44 7.15 -5.34
CA SER A 65 -4.57 6.46 -4.05
C SER A 65 -5.98 5.93 -3.82
N GLY A 66 -6.11 4.73 -3.27
CA GLY A 66 -7.37 4.13 -2.88
C GLY A 66 -8.27 3.63 -4.01
N ARG A 67 -7.80 3.67 -5.26
CA ARG A 67 -8.54 3.08 -6.39
C ARG A 67 -8.28 1.59 -6.47
N VAL A 68 -9.35 0.84 -6.72
CA VAL A 68 -9.23 -0.61 -6.94
C VAL A 68 -8.69 -0.86 -8.33
N HIS A 69 -7.62 -1.63 -8.45
CA HIS A 69 -7.02 -1.92 -9.73
C HIS A 69 -6.39 -3.32 -9.80
N TYR A 70 -6.12 -3.77 -11.00
CA TYR A 70 -5.23 -4.89 -11.28
C TYR A 70 -4.54 -4.70 -12.62
N ILE A 71 -3.40 -5.37 -12.79
CA ILE A 71 -2.57 -5.31 -13.99
C ILE A 71 -2.49 -6.72 -14.59
N SER A 72 -2.60 -6.80 -15.91
CA SER A 72 -2.40 -8.01 -16.69
C SER A 72 -1.53 -7.66 -17.89
N ALA A 73 -0.24 -7.91 -17.77
CA ALA A 73 0.72 -7.61 -18.82
C ALA A 73 0.76 -8.69 -19.90
N SER A 74 1.12 -8.33 -21.12
CA SER A 74 1.35 -9.31 -22.19
C SER A 74 2.64 -10.10 -21.92
N PRO A 75 2.81 -11.30 -22.53
CA PRO A 75 4.07 -12.03 -22.45
C PRO A 75 5.26 -11.16 -22.88
N ASP A 76 6.38 -11.33 -22.18
CA ASP A 76 7.65 -10.58 -22.38
C ASP A 76 7.56 -9.06 -22.20
N SER A 77 6.47 -8.55 -21.67
CA SER A 77 6.34 -7.14 -21.35
C SER A 77 7.24 -6.72 -20.17
N LEU A 78 7.68 -5.47 -20.20
CA LEU A 78 8.50 -4.87 -19.16
C LEU A 78 7.85 -3.59 -18.65
N LEU A 79 7.45 -3.59 -17.39
CA LEU A 79 6.80 -2.48 -16.72
C LEU A 79 7.67 -1.93 -15.59
N LEU A 80 7.67 -0.60 -15.43
CA LEU A 80 8.11 0.06 -14.20
C LEU A 80 6.87 0.51 -13.43
N VAL A 81 6.83 0.16 -12.16
CA VAL A 81 5.75 0.51 -11.24
C VAL A 81 6.33 1.37 -10.13
N CYS A 82 5.83 2.57 -9.99
CA CYS A 82 6.22 3.51 -8.95
C CYS A 82 5.05 3.75 -8.00
N LEU A 83 5.29 3.55 -6.72
CA LEU A 83 4.36 3.87 -5.65
C LEU A 83 4.93 4.99 -4.81
N PHE A 84 4.10 5.94 -4.43
CA PHE A 84 4.50 7.04 -3.55
C PHE A 84 3.34 7.49 -2.66
N ASP A 85 3.69 7.98 -1.48
CA ASP A 85 2.73 8.40 -0.46
C ASP A 85 1.77 9.46 -1.00
N GLU A 86 0.46 9.27 -0.75
CA GLU A 86 -0.59 10.18 -1.23
C GLU A 86 -0.41 11.63 -0.73
N LYS A 87 0.18 11.80 0.44
CA LYS A 87 0.34 13.12 1.08
C LYS A 87 1.49 13.95 0.53
N MET A 88 2.44 13.32 -0.17
CA MET A 88 3.62 14.02 -0.67
C MET A 88 3.26 15.15 -1.63
N TYR A 89 2.20 14.98 -2.42
CA TYR A 89 1.83 15.94 -3.49
C TYR A 89 0.35 16.28 -3.49
N ASP A 90 -0.28 16.32 -2.32
CA ASP A 90 -1.67 16.73 -2.12
C ASP A 90 -2.08 18.00 -2.89
N PRO A 91 -1.27 19.08 -2.96
CA PRO A 91 -1.63 20.28 -3.72
C PRO A 91 -1.81 20.05 -5.22
N ILE A 92 -1.24 18.98 -5.78
CA ILE A 92 -1.36 18.61 -7.20
C ILE A 92 -2.46 17.56 -7.37
N THR A 93 -2.37 16.47 -6.62
CA THR A 93 -3.18 15.27 -6.82
C THR A 93 -4.56 15.33 -6.14
N SER A 94 -4.75 16.21 -5.15
CA SER A 94 -6.00 16.33 -4.44
C SER A 94 -7.06 17.17 -5.20
N PRO A 95 -6.74 18.36 -5.76
CA PRO A 95 -7.74 19.16 -6.46
C PRO A 95 -7.97 18.73 -7.92
N PHE A 96 -7.04 17.99 -8.52
CA PHE A 96 -7.08 17.65 -9.94
C PHE A 96 -6.93 16.15 -10.20
N ALA A 97 -7.60 15.67 -11.24
CA ALA A 97 -7.39 14.36 -11.81
C ALA A 97 -7.15 14.49 -13.33
N LEU A 98 -6.39 13.57 -13.89
CA LEU A 98 -6.26 13.45 -15.32
C LEU A 98 -7.64 13.09 -15.92
N GLU A 99 -8.05 13.74 -17.03
CA GLU A 99 -9.26 13.35 -17.77
C GLU A 99 -9.12 11.91 -18.29
N ASN A 100 -7.95 11.59 -18.86
CA ASN A 100 -7.57 10.23 -19.22
C ASN A 100 -6.39 9.80 -18.34
N PRO A 101 -6.49 8.73 -17.54
CA PRO A 101 -5.38 8.26 -16.72
C PRO A 101 -4.23 7.71 -17.57
N VAL A 102 -4.46 7.34 -18.83
CA VAL A 102 -3.43 6.85 -19.77
C VAL A 102 -2.93 8.01 -20.63
N PHE A 103 -1.61 8.13 -20.74
CA PHE A 103 -0.94 9.17 -21.52
C PHE A 103 0.41 8.68 -22.07
N GLU A 104 0.93 9.36 -23.11
CA GLU A 104 2.26 9.09 -23.69
C GLU A 104 3.37 9.61 -22.77
N ASP A 105 4.48 8.87 -22.68
CA ASP A 105 5.68 9.32 -21.94
C ASP A 105 6.44 10.41 -22.71
N ARG A 106 5.87 11.63 -22.70
CA ARG A 106 6.51 12.84 -23.23
C ARG A 106 7.39 13.53 -22.19
N TYR A 107 7.33 13.06 -20.95
CA TYR A 107 7.92 13.71 -19.77
C TYR A 107 9.18 13.01 -19.28
N GLY A 108 9.65 11.98 -20.01
CA GLY A 108 10.82 11.20 -19.64
C GLY A 108 10.63 10.40 -18.35
N ILE A 109 9.45 9.87 -18.14
CA ILE A 109 9.10 9.10 -16.93
C ILE A 109 9.92 7.82 -16.84
N LEU A 110 10.05 7.06 -17.94
CA LEU A 110 10.81 5.82 -17.95
C LEU A 110 12.27 5.98 -17.51
N PRO A 111 13.06 6.95 -18.02
CA PRO A 111 14.41 7.20 -17.54
C PRO A 111 14.41 7.73 -16.09
N LYS A 112 13.50 8.63 -15.71
CA LYS A 112 13.39 9.15 -14.34
C LYS A 112 13.08 8.04 -13.33
N LEU A 113 12.14 7.13 -13.63
CA LEU A 113 11.84 5.98 -12.75
C LEU A 113 13.02 5.01 -12.63
N SER A 114 13.80 4.84 -13.71
CA SER A 114 15.03 4.03 -13.67
C SER A 114 16.07 4.66 -12.76
N GLU A 115 16.23 6.00 -12.79
CA GLU A 115 17.13 6.74 -11.91
C GLU A 115 16.66 6.70 -10.45
N ILE A 116 15.36 6.92 -10.18
CA ILE A 116 14.79 6.79 -8.83
C ILE A 116 15.06 5.40 -8.27
N ARG A 117 14.85 4.36 -9.08
CA ARG A 117 15.13 2.98 -8.67
C ARG A 117 16.58 2.77 -8.28
N HIS A 118 17.51 3.33 -9.06
CA HIS A 118 18.95 3.29 -8.77
C HIS A 118 19.29 4.02 -7.45
N GLU A 119 18.70 5.18 -7.20
CA GLU A 119 18.85 5.91 -5.93
C GLU A 119 18.34 5.09 -4.73
N LEU A 120 17.16 4.47 -4.85
CA LEU A 120 16.56 3.62 -3.80
C LEU A 120 17.40 2.36 -3.54
N GLN A 121 18.06 1.79 -4.55
CA GLN A 121 18.89 0.60 -4.37
C GLN A 121 20.26 0.91 -3.73
N ASN A 122 20.87 2.03 -4.07
CA ASN A 122 22.21 2.38 -3.61
C ASN A 122 22.22 3.26 -2.36
N GLN A 123 21.12 3.93 -2.07
CA GLN A 123 20.91 4.79 -0.90
C GLN A 123 22.07 5.77 -0.62
N PRO A 124 22.52 6.56 -1.61
CA PRO A 124 23.51 7.60 -1.37
C PRO A 124 22.95 8.65 -0.40
N ILE A 125 23.83 9.46 0.17
CA ILE A 125 23.38 10.52 1.10
C ILE A 125 22.29 11.41 0.43
N PHE A 126 21.18 11.64 1.13
CA PHE A 126 20.01 12.40 0.67
C PHE A 126 19.19 11.74 -0.46
N PHE A 127 19.31 10.44 -0.67
CA PHE A 127 18.56 9.72 -1.71
C PHE A 127 17.03 9.92 -1.56
N GLU A 128 16.50 9.97 -0.34
CA GLU A 128 15.08 10.23 -0.07
C GLU A 128 14.65 11.60 -0.63
N CYS A 129 15.37 12.66 -0.26
CA CYS A 129 15.07 14.00 -0.78
C CYS A 129 15.19 14.09 -2.31
N ARG A 130 16.14 13.37 -2.92
CA ARG A 130 16.31 13.32 -4.37
C ARG A 130 15.15 12.59 -5.04
N THR A 131 14.80 11.42 -4.55
CA THR A 131 13.68 10.63 -5.11
C THR A 131 12.36 11.35 -4.99
N GLU A 132 12.09 11.99 -3.86
CA GLU A 132 10.92 12.84 -3.66
C GLU A 132 10.89 14.01 -4.68
N ALA A 133 11.99 14.75 -4.83
CA ALA A 133 12.06 15.85 -5.79
C ALA A 133 11.79 15.38 -7.22
N MET A 134 12.31 14.22 -7.61
CA MET A 134 12.10 13.65 -8.94
C MET A 134 10.65 13.24 -9.19
N ILE A 135 9.96 12.68 -8.19
CA ILE A 135 8.51 12.38 -8.28
C ILE A 135 7.73 13.69 -8.42
N GLY A 136 8.08 14.72 -7.64
CA GLY A 136 7.44 16.04 -7.75
C GLY A 136 7.58 16.65 -9.15
N GLU A 137 8.76 16.56 -9.75
CA GLU A 137 9.00 17.01 -11.12
C GLU A 137 8.12 16.24 -12.12
N ILE A 138 8.08 14.90 -12.03
CA ILE A 138 7.21 14.08 -12.89
C ILE A 138 5.75 14.53 -12.78
N LEU A 139 5.23 14.68 -11.56
CA LEU A 139 3.83 15.06 -11.34
C LEU A 139 3.52 16.46 -11.87
N VAL A 140 4.40 17.43 -11.63
CA VAL A 140 4.22 18.79 -12.16
C VAL A 140 4.20 18.78 -13.68
N ASP A 141 5.11 18.05 -14.32
CA ASP A 141 5.18 17.97 -15.78
C ASP A 141 3.93 17.32 -16.37
N VAL A 142 3.49 16.17 -15.81
CA VAL A 142 2.31 15.44 -16.26
C VAL A 142 1.03 16.28 -16.07
N PHE A 143 0.81 16.82 -14.85
CA PHE A 143 -0.40 17.58 -14.53
C PHE A 143 -0.44 18.96 -15.19
N ARG A 144 0.67 19.46 -15.74
CA ARG A 144 0.68 20.66 -16.61
C ARG A 144 0.48 20.33 -18.09
N GLY A 145 0.90 19.16 -18.51
CA GLY A 145 0.93 18.77 -19.92
C GLY A 145 -0.30 17.99 -20.39
N GLU A 146 -1.03 17.34 -19.49
CA GLU A 146 -2.20 16.55 -19.81
C GLU A 146 -3.50 17.28 -19.45
N PRO A 147 -4.62 16.99 -20.14
CA PRO A 147 -5.93 17.52 -19.80
C PRO A 147 -6.35 17.12 -18.38
N LEU A 148 -6.78 18.11 -17.60
CA LEU A 148 -7.22 17.94 -16.24
C LEU A 148 -8.73 18.17 -16.11
N ARG A 149 -9.33 17.44 -15.18
CA ARG A 149 -10.66 17.71 -14.65
C ARG A 149 -10.55 18.04 -13.16
N GLU A 150 -11.48 18.81 -12.65
CA GLU A 150 -11.61 18.91 -11.20
C GLU A 150 -11.79 17.51 -10.64
N ALA A 151 -10.98 17.19 -9.69
CA ALA A 151 -11.08 15.92 -8.99
C ALA A 151 -12.40 15.94 -8.22
N GLN A 152 -13.48 15.54 -8.88
CA GLN A 152 -14.67 15.12 -8.17
C GLN A 152 -14.32 13.81 -7.46
N TRP A 153 -13.54 13.93 -6.39
CA TRP A 153 -13.38 12.84 -5.45
C TRP A 153 -14.74 12.64 -4.78
N GLN A 154 -15.72 12.19 -5.53
CA GLN A 154 -16.73 11.33 -4.99
C GLN A 154 -16.06 9.98 -4.63
N PHE A 155 -14.98 10.04 -3.86
CA PHE A 155 -14.89 9.03 -2.86
C PHE A 155 -16.19 9.16 -2.11
N SER A 156 -17.08 8.17 -2.26
CA SER A 156 -18.27 8.16 -1.42
C SER A 156 -17.74 8.55 -0.03
N ASP A 157 -18.43 9.40 0.71
CA ASP A 157 -18.06 9.76 2.10
C ASP A 157 -17.58 8.55 2.90
N VAL A 158 -17.91 7.38 2.44
CA VAL A 158 -17.57 6.06 2.94
C VAL A 158 -16.10 5.71 2.71
N ILE A 159 -15.52 5.93 1.53
CA ILE A 159 -14.10 5.61 1.27
C ILE A 159 -13.19 6.58 2.02
N THR A 160 -13.53 7.86 2.02
CA THR A 160 -12.80 8.86 2.80
C THR A 160 -12.84 8.53 4.28
N ARG A 161 -14.01 8.18 4.84
CA ARG A 161 -14.13 7.73 6.23
C ARG A 161 -13.37 6.43 6.49
N TYR A 162 -13.34 5.53 5.52
CA TYR A 162 -12.57 4.29 5.66
C TYR A 162 -11.06 4.56 5.76
N LYS A 163 -10.51 5.42 4.90
CA LYS A 163 -9.11 5.88 4.98
C LYS A 163 -8.81 6.53 6.34
N GLN A 164 -9.69 7.43 6.79
CA GLN A 164 -9.59 8.06 8.11
C GLN A 164 -9.67 7.04 9.24
N LEU A 165 -10.51 6.00 9.11
CA LEU A 165 -10.58 4.91 10.08
C LEU A 165 -9.27 4.13 10.16
N LEU A 166 -8.64 3.80 9.02
CA LEU A 166 -7.35 3.09 9.02
C LEU A 166 -6.27 3.90 9.72
N ASN A 167 -6.20 5.22 9.44
CA ASN A 167 -5.29 6.11 10.14
C ASN A 167 -5.60 6.21 11.66
N HIS A 168 -6.90 6.25 12.00
CA HIS A 168 -7.32 6.25 13.41
C HIS A 168 -6.96 4.94 14.13
N ILE A 169 -7.04 3.80 13.44
CA ILE A 169 -6.58 2.51 13.97
C ILE A 169 -5.07 2.55 14.25
N ASP A 170 -4.25 3.09 13.35
CA ASP A 170 -2.80 3.17 13.54
C ASP A 170 -2.40 4.09 14.72
N LEU A 171 -3.19 5.12 15.01
CA LEU A 171 -2.95 6.04 16.12
C LEU A 171 -3.50 5.54 17.45
N GLU A 172 -4.69 4.92 17.44
CA GLU A 172 -5.46 4.57 18.64
C GLU A 172 -5.59 3.05 18.82
N TYR A 173 -4.66 2.26 18.24
CA TYR A 173 -4.73 0.79 18.23
C TYR A 173 -4.92 0.16 19.61
N GLU A 174 -4.45 0.80 20.68
CA GLU A 174 -4.58 0.30 22.05
C GLU A 174 -6.05 0.26 22.50
N HIS A 175 -6.82 1.29 22.15
CA HIS A 175 -8.14 1.56 22.73
C HIS A 175 -9.30 1.37 21.76
N ILE A 176 -9.04 1.42 20.46
CA ILE A 176 -10.09 1.30 19.46
C ILE A 176 -10.79 -0.06 19.53
N THR A 177 -12.11 -0.03 19.49
CA THR A 177 -12.96 -1.21 19.51
C THR A 177 -13.74 -1.36 18.20
N TYR A 178 -14.32 -2.54 17.97
CA TYR A 178 -15.22 -2.78 16.85
C TYR A 178 -16.37 -1.77 16.81
N GLN A 179 -16.98 -1.49 17.97
CA GLN A 179 -18.11 -0.55 18.08
C GLN A 179 -17.69 0.88 17.76
N ASN A 180 -16.48 1.31 18.18
CA ASN A 180 -15.95 2.63 17.81
C ASN A 180 -15.79 2.75 16.29
N ALA A 181 -15.27 1.70 15.64
CA ALA A 181 -15.09 1.68 14.19
C ALA A 181 -16.43 1.71 13.44
N VAL A 182 -17.43 0.96 13.91
CA VAL A 182 -18.78 0.97 13.34
C VAL A 182 -19.42 2.37 13.43
N GLN A 183 -19.31 3.01 14.60
CA GLN A 183 -19.82 4.37 14.81
C GLN A 183 -19.06 5.39 13.94
N PHE A 184 -17.73 5.29 13.87
CA PHE A 184 -16.88 6.16 13.05
C PHE A 184 -17.29 6.09 11.57
N MET A 185 -17.55 4.89 11.06
CA MET A 185 -17.99 4.67 9.68
C MET A 185 -19.46 5.06 9.44
N ASN A 186 -20.23 5.32 10.50
CA ASN A 186 -21.67 5.57 10.43
C ASN A 186 -22.43 4.47 9.67
N MET A 187 -22.16 3.21 10.03
CA MET A 187 -22.74 2.02 9.41
C MET A 187 -23.45 1.16 10.44
N SER A 188 -24.32 0.24 9.98
CA SER A 188 -24.77 -0.86 10.82
C SER A 188 -23.68 -1.92 10.97
N ASP A 189 -23.68 -2.68 12.06
CA ASP A 189 -22.70 -3.75 12.34
C ASP A 189 -22.56 -4.73 11.16
N ALA A 190 -23.68 -5.18 10.62
CA ALA A 190 -23.69 -6.14 9.52
C ALA A 190 -23.14 -5.55 8.22
N TYR A 191 -23.40 -4.27 7.97
CA TYR A 191 -22.87 -3.59 6.78
C TYR A 191 -21.39 -3.31 6.94
N PHE A 192 -20.95 -2.78 8.08
CA PHE A 192 -19.55 -2.53 8.41
C PHE A 192 -18.70 -3.80 8.30
N SER A 193 -19.15 -4.90 8.89
CA SER A 193 -18.43 -6.18 8.85
C SER A 193 -18.18 -6.64 7.40
N ARG A 194 -19.20 -6.58 6.54
CA ARG A 194 -19.06 -6.93 5.12
C ARG A 194 -18.21 -5.94 4.35
N TYR A 195 -18.41 -4.64 4.60
CA TYR A 195 -17.68 -3.58 3.96
C TYR A 195 -16.20 -3.67 4.30
N PHE A 196 -15.85 -3.71 5.59
CA PHE A 196 -14.47 -3.80 6.05
C PHE A 196 -13.76 -5.05 5.50
N LYS A 197 -14.42 -6.22 5.58
CA LYS A 197 -13.86 -7.46 5.03
C LYS A 197 -13.66 -7.39 3.50
N ARG A 198 -14.53 -6.71 2.79
CA ARG A 198 -14.41 -6.50 1.34
C ARG A 198 -13.21 -5.60 1.03
N GLN A 199 -13.04 -4.50 1.76
CA GLN A 199 -11.98 -3.52 1.55
C GLN A 199 -10.62 -4.05 2.03
N ALA A 200 -10.54 -4.53 3.28
CA ALA A 200 -9.30 -4.98 3.89
C ALA A 200 -8.92 -6.44 3.57
N GLY A 201 -9.78 -7.21 2.91
CA GLY A 201 -9.58 -8.65 2.69
C GLY A 201 -9.71 -9.51 3.96
N MET A 202 -9.85 -8.89 5.13
CA MET A 202 -9.95 -9.54 6.44
C MET A 202 -10.95 -8.83 7.34
N THR A 203 -11.36 -9.47 8.45
CA THR A 203 -12.23 -8.82 9.43
C THR A 203 -11.52 -7.68 10.15
N PHE A 204 -12.28 -6.70 10.67
CA PHE A 204 -11.73 -5.61 11.48
C PHE A 204 -10.88 -6.14 12.66
N SER A 205 -11.36 -7.18 13.37
CA SER A 205 -10.60 -7.75 14.51
C SER A 205 -9.28 -8.37 14.07
N GLN A 206 -9.22 -9.02 12.91
CA GLN A 206 -7.97 -9.54 12.36
C GLN A 206 -7.01 -8.40 12.00
N TYR A 207 -7.51 -7.36 11.32
CA TYR A 207 -6.72 -6.19 10.96
C TYR A 207 -6.14 -5.49 12.20
N LEU A 208 -6.98 -5.18 13.18
CA LEU A 208 -6.55 -4.57 14.44
C LEU A 208 -5.50 -5.42 15.17
N ASN A 209 -5.67 -6.74 15.16
CA ASN A 209 -4.69 -7.66 15.76
C ASN A 209 -3.34 -7.59 15.04
N VAL A 210 -3.32 -7.51 13.71
CA VAL A 210 -2.08 -7.36 12.93
C VAL A 210 -1.38 -6.06 13.32
N VAL A 211 -2.10 -4.93 13.34
CA VAL A 211 -1.54 -3.62 13.76
C VAL A 211 -0.97 -3.70 15.18
N ARG A 212 -1.71 -4.27 16.12
CA ARG A 212 -1.25 -4.43 17.52
C ARG A 212 0.01 -5.30 17.64
N ILE A 213 0.12 -6.37 16.86
CA ILE A 213 1.31 -7.22 16.88
C ILE A 213 2.50 -6.52 16.20
N GLU A 214 2.28 -5.75 15.14
CA GLU A 214 3.33 -4.92 14.54
C GLU A 214 3.95 -3.97 15.58
N LYS A 215 3.10 -3.25 16.34
CA LYS A 215 3.56 -2.39 17.45
C LYS A 215 4.25 -3.18 18.56
N ALA A 216 3.78 -4.40 18.86
CA ALA A 216 4.42 -5.28 19.85
C ALA A 216 5.82 -5.70 19.40
N VAL A 217 6.02 -6.04 18.13
CA VAL A 217 7.33 -6.38 17.55
C VAL A 217 8.27 -5.17 17.66
N GLN A 218 7.81 -3.96 17.30
CA GLN A 218 8.60 -2.73 17.43
C GLN A 218 8.99 -2.44 18.89
N LEU A 219 8.07 -2.64 19.85
CA LEU A 219 8.35 -2.46 21.27
C LEU A 219 9.36 -3.50 21.80
N LEU A 220 9.27 -4.75 21.40
CA LEU A 220 10.21 -5.80 21.80
C LEU A 220 11.63 -5.54 21.28
N ASP A 221 11.75 -4.98 20.07
CA ASP A 221 13.05 -4.62 19.48
C ASP A 221 13.64 -3.37 20.13
N SER A 222 12.85 -2.29 20.30
CA SER A 222 13.30 -1.03 20.85
C SER A 222 13.51 -1.03 22.38
N ALA A 223 12.81 -1.90 23.11
CA ALA A 223 12.87 -2.02 24.57
C ALA A 223 13.00 -3.47 25.05
N PRO A 224 14.12 -4.16 24.79
CA PRO A 224 14.29 -5.61 25.03
C PRO A 224 14.21 -6.01 26.52
N THR A 225 14.31 -5.05 27.44
CA THR A 225 14.17 -5.29 28.90
C THR A 225 12.72 -5.15 29.40
N MET A 226 11.79 -4.72 28.54
CA MET A 226 10.40 -4.57 28.91
C MET A 226 9.74 -5.92 29.15
N LYS A 227 8.94 -6.04 30.20
CA LYS A 227 8.20 -7.28 30.48
C LYS A 227 7.16 -7.53 29.39
N ILE A 228 7.01 -8.77 28.97
CA ILE A 228 6.02 -9.19 27.97
C ILE A 228 4.59 -8.78 28.36
N THR A 229 4.28 -8.79 29.66
CA THR A 229 2.98 -8.31 30.16
C THR A 229 2.75 -6.83 29.91
N ASP A 230 3.81 -6.01 29.98
CA ASP A 230 3.71 -4.56 29.75
C ASP A 230 3.60 -4.28 28.25
N VAL A 231 4.33 -5.01 27.40
CA VAL A 231 4.17 -4.98 25.95
C VAL A 231 2.73 -5.33 25.56
N MET A 232 2.22 -6.44 26.10
CA MET A 232 0.86 -6.90 25.90
C MET A 232 -0.18 -5.80 26.19
N LEU A 233 -0.08 -5.17 27.38
CA LEU A 233 -1.02 -4.13 27.81
C LEU A 233 -0.94 -2.89 26.91
N ARG A 234 0.27 -2.43 26.59
CA ARG A 234 0.50 -1.29 25.66
C ARG A 234 0.01 -1.55 24.24
N CYS A 235 -0.10 -2.80 23.85
CA CYS A 235 -0.65 -3.19 22.55
C CYS A 235 -2.17 -3.49 22.59
N GLY A 236 -2.86 -3.15 23.68
CA GLY A 236 -4.31 -3.26 23.81
C GLY A 236 -4.82 -4.68 23.96
N PHE A 237 -4.00 -5.62 24.47
CA PHE A 237 -4.45 -6.96 24.83
C PHE A 237 -4.71 -7.07 26.33
N ASN A 238 -5.84 -7.65 26.68
CA ASN A 238 -6.27 -7.80 28.09
C ASN A 238 -5.78 -9.09 28.74
N THR A 239 -5.34 -10.09 27.97
CA THR A 239 -4.87 -11.38 28.51
C THR A 239 -3.63 -11.88 27.78
N ILE A 240 -2.70 -12.44 28.53
CA ILE A 240 -1.47 -13.03 27.99
C ILE A 240 -1.76 -14.21 27.04
N ARG A 241 -2.84 -14.96 27.30
CA ARG A 241 -3.25 -16.07 26.44
C ARG A 241 -3.67 -15.58 25.06
N SER A 242 -4.48 -14.54 24.99
CA SER A 242 -4.92 -13.93 23.72
C SER A 242 -3.74 -13.33 22.98
N PHE A 243 -2.87 -12.58 23.69
CA PHE A 243 -1.67 -11.98 23.12
C PHE A 243 -0.76 -13.04 22.50
N ASN A 244 -0.35 -14.07 23.26
CA ASN A 244 0.55 -15.10 22.76
C ASN A 244 -0.04 -15.89 21.58
N ARG A 245 -1.34 -16.18 21.59
CA ARG A 245 -2.02 -16.83 20.48
C ARG A 245 -1.94 -15.98 19.21
N VAL A 246 -2.36 -14.70 19.31
CA VAL A 246 -2.37 -13.80 18.16
C VAL A 246 -0.95 -13.50 17.69
N PHE A 247 0.00 -13.30 18.61
CA PHE A 247 1.40 -13.07 18.29
C PHE A 247 1.97 -14.23 17.46
N ARG A 248 1.69 -15.47 17.85
CA ARG A 248 2.12 -16.66 17.10
C ARG A 248 1.41 -16.79 15.76
N GLU A 249 0.10 -16.50 15.71
CA GLU A 249 -0.68 -16.52 14.47
C GLU A 249 -0.11 -15.52 13.44
N VAL A 250 0.33 -14.34 13.89
CA VAL A 250 0.80 -13.26 13.03
C VAL A 250 2.29 -13.39 12.66
N THR A 251 3.15 -13.76 13.62
CA THR A 251 4.62 -13.78 13.43
C THR A 251 5.22 -15.16 13.16
N GLY A 252 4.49 -16.23 13.51
CA GLY A 252 5.03 -17.60 13.56
C GLY A 252 5.85 -17.90 14.83
N PHE A 253 6.18 -16.90 15.65
CA PHE A 253 7.01 -17.01 16.85
C PHE A 253 6.19 -16.75 18.13
N THR A 254 6.78 -17.06 19.27
CA THR A 254 6.30 -16.50 20.55
C THR A 254 7.05 -15.20 20.85
N PRO A 255 6.51 -14.30 21.71
CA PRO A 255 7.21 -13.06 22.06
C PRO A 255 8.62 -13.28 22.62
N THR A 256 8.86 -14.44 23.27
CA THR A 256 10.16 -14.80 23.86
C THR A 256 11.13 -15.45 22.88
N THR A 257 10.64 -15.96 21.75
CA THR A 257 11.45 -16.62 20.72
C THR A 257 11.58 -15.81 19.44
N LEU A 258 11.13 -14.55 19.49
CA LEU A 258 11.25 -13.64 18.37
C LEU A 258 12.73 -13.37 18.07
N PRO A 259 13.23 -13.58 16.84
CA PRO A 259 14.62 -13.30 16.50
C PRO A 259 14.95 -11.80 16.68
N PRO A 260 16.16 -11.45 17.15
CA PRO A 260 16.61 -10.05 17.20
C PRO A 260 16.56 -9.41 15.80
N GLY A 261 16.11 -8.16 15.71
CA GLY A 261 15.97 -7.44 14.42
C GLY A 261 14.85 -8.00 13.52
N TYR A 262 13.94 -8.81 14.07
CA TYR A 262 12.79 -9.29 13.31
C TYR A 262 11.89 -8.13 12.89
N VAL A 263 11.69 -7.99 11.60
CA VAL A 263 10.70 -7.05 11.02
C VAL A 263 9.48 -7.85 10.61
N LEU A 264 8.31 -7.46 11.11
CA LEU A 264 7.07 -8.09 10.69
C LEU A 264 6.83 -7.75 9.22
N ASN A 265 7.09 -8.73 8.35
CA ASN A 265 6.67 -8.62 6.97
C ASN A 265 5.16 -8.89 6.91
N THR A 266 4.36 -7.84 6.84
CA THR A 266 2.90 -7.95 6.75
C THR A 266 2.45 -8.69 5.49
N ARG A 267 3.33 -8.88 4.50
CA ARG A 267 3.10 -9.70 3.30
C ARG A 267 3.06 -11.20 3.61
N SER A 268 3.76 -11.64 4.67
CA SER A 268 3.86 -13.06 5.05
C SER A 268 3.01 -13.46 6.26
N VAL A 269 2.07 -12.63 6.69
CA VAL A 269 1.20 -12.94 7.84
C VAL A 269 0.24 -14.09 7.48
N PRO A 270 0.37 -15.29 8.10
CA PRO A 270 -0.39 -16.47 7.69
C PRO A 270 -1.91 -16.37 7.89
N THR A 271 -2.38 -15.49 8.79
CA THR A 271 -3.81 -15.21 9.02
C THR A 271 -4.48 -14.52 7.86
N ILE A 272 -3.68 -14.00 6.95
CA ILE A 272 -4.10 -13.40 5.72
C ILE A 272 -3.89 -14.46 4.65
N GLN A 273 -4.87 -15.32 4.43
CA GLN A 273 -4.82 -16.29 3.34
C GLN A 273 -4.62 -15.58 2.00
N GLY A 274 -3.42 -15.68 1.46
CA GLY A 274 -2.91 -14.99 0.30
C GLY A 274 -2.02 -13.83 0.73
N SER A 275 -0.75 -13.92 0.34
CA SER A 275 0.22 -12.83 0.50
C SER A 275 -0.40 -11.52 0.02
N PHE A 276 -0.12 -10.42 0.73
CA PHE A 276 -0.48 -9.08 0.30
C PHE A 276 0.37 -8.56 -0.83
N ASP A 277 1.22 -9.35 -1.40
CA ASP A 277 1.73 -9.14 -2.73
C ASP A 277 0.62 -9.61 -3.68
N PRO A 278 -0.08 -8.70 -4.37
CA PRO A 278 -1.09 -9.05 -5.35
C PRO A 278 -0.49 -9.73 -6.58
N THR A 279 0.83 -9.73 -6.70
CA THR A 279 1.61 -10.25 -7.83
C THR A 279 1.48 -11.77 -7.91
N LEU A 280 1.13 -12.26 -9.08
CA LEU A 280 1.03 -13.70 -9.36
C LEU A 280 2.41 -14.30 -9.62
N SER A 281 2.52 -15.62 -9.49
CA SER A 281 3.80 -16.36 -9.53
C SER A 281 4.51 -16.36 -10.90
N ASP A 282 3.85 -15.96 -11.96
CA ASP A 282 4.39 -15.81 -13.31
C ASP A 282 5.03 -14.44 -13.59
N ALA A 283 4.83 -13.48 -12.69
CA ALA A 283 5.46 -12.18 -12.73
C ALA A 283 6.84 -12.22 -12.05
N GLU A 284 7.82 -11.62 -12.69
CA GLU A 284 9.20 -11.56 -12.20
C GLU A 284 9.58 -10.12 -11.82
N LEU A 285 9.92 -9.90 -10.53
CA LEU A 285 10.53 -8.65 -10.08
C LEU A 285 12.03 -8.69 -10.39
N LEU A 286 12.47 -7.83 -11.29
CA LEU A 286 13.88 -7.76 -11.73
C LEU A 286 14.71 -6.93 -10.75
N ASN A 287 15.81 -7.50 -10.27
CA ASN A 287 16.74 -6.84 -9.34
C ASN A 287 17.85 -6.05 -10.04
N GLU A 288 17.92 -6.12 -11.38
CA GLU A 288 18.91 -5.39 -12.19
C GLU A 288 18.35 -4.07 -12.76
#